data_03c125a2efc84f5596ffacbc28a7df8c
#
_entry.id   03c125a2efc84f5596ffacbc28a7df8c
#
_cell.length_a   1.000
_cell.length_b   1.000
_cell.length_c   1.000
_cell.angle_alpha   90.00
_cell.angle_beta   90.00
_cell.angle_gamma   90.00
#
_symmetry.space_group_name_H-M   'P 1'
#
loop_
_entity.id
_entity.type
_entity.pdbx_description
1 polymer ?
#
loop_
_entity_poly.entity_id
_entity_poly.type
_entity_poly.pdbx_seq_one_letter_code
_entity_poly.pdbx_strand_id
1 'polypeptide(L)'
;MVSLTMALMLASCASTKTNEPIVKDYQIGEKWTWKWERKVDGEVRAEGEDIQEVVKYNGTLGLWNGVDTLEIPITANKNQSSTPFRNWPLQVGKKWKYESEWENNEGTTGKTSQDVEVVSFEELTVEAGKFMVFKMKYKGIVTNSRGFKGEMTDIWWYAPKLKTYIKHINDDGYGIYTNELTNYSKPE
;
A
#
# COMPACT_ATOMS: atom_id res chain seq x y z
N MET A 1 15.11 13.14 55.53
CA MET A 1 15.68 13.17 54.18
C MET A 1 15.16 11.96 53.40
N VAL A 2 14.17 12.16 52.55
CA VAL A 2 13.60 11.07 51.70
C VAL A 2 14.22 11.22 50.32
N SER A 3 15.06 10.27 49.94
CA SER A 3 15.68 10.23 48.63
C SER A 3 14.70 9.66 47.57
N LEU A 4 14.24 10.50 46.67
CA LEU A 4 13.35 10.12 45.57
C LEU A 4 14.19 9.62 44.41
N THR A 5 14.30 8.30 44.25
CA THR A 5 14.98 7.67 43.12
C THR A 5 14.07 7.70 41.90
N MET A 6 14.35 8.59 40.97
CA MET A 6 13.65 8.71 39.69
C MET A 6 14.17 7.59 38.74
N ALA A 7 13.37 6.54 38.58
CA ALA A 7 13.66 5.49 37.59
C ALA A 7 13.41 6.01 36.19
N LEU A 8 14.47 6.23 35.43
CA LEU A 8 14.43 6.52 33.98
C LEU A 8 14.03 5.23 33.26
N MET A 9 12.77 5.11 32.85
CA MET A 9 12.36 4.07 31.89
C MET A 9 12.92 4.43 30.52
N LEU A 10 14.01 3.81 30.14
CA LEU A 10 14.49 3.78 28.75
C LEU A 10 13.51 2.92 27.95
N ALA A 11 12.54 3.58 27.28
CA ALA A 11 11.76 2.93 26.25
C ALA A 11 12.69 2.52 25.12
N SER A 12 13.06 1.25 25.08
CA SER A 12 13.76 0.65 23.94
C SER A 12 12.80 0.73 22.74
N CYS A 13 13.00 1.70 21.85
CA CYS A 13 12.39 1.71 20.53
C CYS A 13 12.94 0.53 19.74
N ALA A 14 12.42 -0.67 19.97
CA ALA A 14 12.65 -1.77 19.05
C ALA A 14 12.07 -1.32 17.70
N SER A 15 12.94 -1.14 16.72
CA SER A 15 12.56 -0.72 15.38
C SER A 15 11.65 -1.79 14.76
N THR A 16 10.37 -1.48 14.70
CA THR A 16 9.37 -2.37 14.09
C THR A 16 9.71 -2.58 12.62
N LYS A 17 9.83 -3.84 12.22
CA LYS A 17 10.23 -4.27 10.89
C LYS A 17 9.31 -5.37 10.39
N THR A 18 8.92 -5.32 9.12
CA THR A 18 8.12 -6.39 8.50
C THR A 18 8.70 -6.78 7.14
N ASN A 19 8.71 -8.09 6.88
CA ASN A 19 9.12 -8.65 5.60
C ASN A 19 7.95 -8.68 4.62
N GLU A 20 8.26 -8.90 3.35
CA GLU A 20 7.27 -9.21 2.33
C GLU A 20 6.53 -10.50 2.69
N PRO A 21 5.19 -10.53 2.57
CA PRO A 21 4.44 -11.77 2.75
C PRO A 21 4.74 -12.75 1.63
N ILE A 22 4.72 -14.03 1.96
CA ILE A 22 4.97 -15.13 1.01
C ILE A 22 3.72 -16.01 0.90
N VAL A 23 3.67 -16.90 -0.09
CA VAL A 23 2.50 -17.75 -0.39
C VAL A 23 1.89 -18.43 0.84
N LYS A 24 2.74 -18.99 1.71
CA LYS A 24 2.29 -19.68 2.93
C LYS A 24 1.60 -18.81 3.97
N ASP A 25 1.72 -17.48 3.84
CA ASP A 25 1.07 -16.53 4.75
C ASP A 25 -0.41 -16.31 4.39
N TYR A 26 -0.84 -16.77 3.22
CA TYR A 26 -2.19 -16.62 2.71
C TYR A 26 -3.03 -17.89 2.88
N GLN A 27 -4.35 -17.71 3.00
CA GLN A 27 -5.31 -18.80 3.11
C GLN A 27 -6.36 -18.70 2.01
N ILE A 28 -6.71 -19.84 1.36
CA ILE A 28 -7.77 -19.86 0.35
C ILE A 28 -9.07 -19.34 0.97
N GLY A 29 -9.77 -18.45 0.27
CA GLY A 29 -10.99 -17.80 0.75
C GLY A 29 -10.75 -16.57 1.65
N GLU A 30 -9.48 -16.22 1.94
CA GLU A 30 -9.18 -14.94 2.57
C GLU A 30 -9.55 -13.81 1.61
N LYS A 31 -10.31 -12.82 2.09
CA LYS A 31 -10.93 -11.82 1.21
C LYS A 31 -10.85 -10.43 1.81
N TRP A 32 -10.58 -9.47 0.95
CA TRP A 32 -10.55 -8.03 1.24
C TRP A 32 -11.50 -7.31 0.29
N THR A 33 -12.18 -6.28 0.79
CA THR A 33 -13.03 -5.38 0.00
C THR A 33 -12.68 -3.95 0.37
N TRP A 34 -12.47 -3.12 -0.66
CA TRP A 34 -12.21 -1.69 -0.50
C TRP A 34 -13.31 -0.90 -1.18
N LYS A 35 -13.61 0.29 -0.64
CA LYS A 35 -14.35 1.33 -1.34
C LYS A 35 -13.39 2.42 -1.78
N TRP A 36 -13.57 2.89 -2.99
CA TRP A 36 -12.78 3.98 -3.53
C TRP A 36 -13.66 5.09 -4.09
N GLU A 37 -13.13 6.33 -4.04
CA GLU A 37 -13.72 7.49 -4.68
C GLU A 37 -12.62 8.34 -5.33
N ARG A 38 -12.99 9.04 -6.41
CA ARG A 38 -12.19 10.09 -7.04
C ARG A 38 -12.93 11.39 -7.00
N LYS A 39 -12.34 12.41 -6.39
CA LYS A 39 -12.85 13.78 -6.35
C LYS A 39 -12.03 14.68 -7.27
N VAL A 40 -12.73 15.54 -8.00
CA VAL A 40 -12.17 16.64 -8.80
C VAL A 40 -12.91 17.90 -8.40
N ASP A 41 -12.18 18.96 -8.06
CA ASP A 41 -12.74 20.21 -7.54
C ASP A 41 -13.70 20.03 -6.34
N GLY A 42 -13.41 19.02 -5.50
CA GLY A 42 -14.19 18.68 -4.31
C GLY A 42 -15.44 17.84 -4.56
N GLU A 43 -15.81 17.59 -5.82
CA GLU A 43 -16.96 16.77 -6.20
C GLU A 43 -16.56 15.34 -6.53
N VAL A 44 -17.35 14.35 -6.08
CA VAL A 44 -17.16 12.95 -6.46
C VAL A 44 -17.47 12.79 -7.95
N ARG A 45 -16.48 12.34 -8.72
CA ARG A 45 -16.59 12.08 -10.16
C ARG A 45 -16.68 10.59 -10.49
N ALA A 46 -16.14 9.75 -9.63
CA ALA A 46 -16.24 8.31 -9.75
C ALA A 46 -16.10 7.66 -8.37
N GLU A 47 -16.74 6.53 -8.16
CA GLU A 47 -16.65 5.71 -6.97
C GLU A 47 -16.89 4.24 -7.32
N GLY A 48 -16.46 3.32 -6.47
CA GLY A 48 -16.67 1.90 -6.68
C GLY A 48 -16.09 1.05 -5.56
N GLU A 49 -16.07 -0.25 -5.81
CA GLU A 49 -15.50 -1.25 -4.91
C GLU A 49 -14.46 -2.08 -5.63
N ASP A 50 -13.37 -2.39 -4.90
CA ASP A 50 -12.36 -3.34 -5.31
C ASP A 50 -12.43 -4.57 -4.39
N ILE A 51 -12.23 -5.74 -4.95
CA ILE A 51 -12.23 -7.01 -4.22
C ILE A 51 -10.92 -7.73 -4.51
N GLN A 52 -10.36 -8.37 -3.49
CA GLN A 52 -9.32 -9.38 -3.66
C GLN A 52 -9.67 -10.61 -2.84
N GLU A 53 -9.50 -11.80 -3.43
CA GLU A 53 -9.73 -13.08 -2.78
C GLU A 53 -8.61 -14.05 -3.10
N VAL A 54 -8.17 -14.80 -2.08
CA VAL A 54 -7.17 -15.85 -2.27
C VAL A 54 -7.84 -17.09 -2.83
N VAL A 55 -7.41 -17.51 -4.00
CA VAL A 55 -7.94 -18.67 -4.72
C VAL A 55 -6.84 -19.67 -5.09
N LYS A 56 -7.21 -20.91 -5.43
CA LYS A 56 -6.29 -21.84 -6.11
C LYS A 56 -6.02 -21.35 -7.53
N TYR A 57 -4.76 -21.31 -7.91
CA TYR A 57 -4.35 -20.85 -9.23
C TYR A 57 -3.07 -21.56 -9.68
N ASN A 58 -3.11 -22.24 -10.84
CA ASN A 58 -1.94 -22.91 -11.45
C ASN A 58 -1.11 -23.79 -10.48
N GLY A 59 -1.78 -24.55 -9.61
CA GLY A 59 -1.11 -25.43 -8.64
C GLY A 59 -0.55 -24.75 -7.39
N THR A 60 -0.76 -23.43 -7.26
CA THR A 60 -0.37 -22.59 -6.10
C THR A 60 -1.56 -21.75 -5.64
N LEU A 61 -1.29 -20.59 -5.02
CA LEU A 61 -2.30 -19.59 -4.66
C LEU A 61 -2.21 -18.38 -5.57
N GLY A 62 -3.35 -17.78 -5.88
CA GLY A 62 -3.49 -16.51 -6.59
C GLY A 62 -4.39 -15.54 -5.85
N LEU A 63 -4.30 -14.27 -6.21
CA LEU A 63 -5.20 -13.20 -5.80
C LEU A 63 -6.15 -12.89 -6.96
N TRP A 64 -7.41 -13.28 -6.82
CA TRP A 64 -8.48 -12.91 -7.73
C TRP A 64 -9.00 -11.50 -7.39
N ASN A 65 -9.12 -10.63 -8.41
CA ASN A 65 -9.51 -9.23 -8.24
C ASN A 65 -10.91 -8.89 -8.79
N GLY A 66 -11.74 -9.91 -9.06
CA GLY A 66 -13.04 -9.74 -9.69
C GLY A 66 -13.02 -9.95 -11.20
N VAL A 67 -11.88 -9.84 -11.84
CA VAL A 67 -11.69 -9.98 -13.30
C VAL A 67 -10.63 -11.04 -13.61
N ASP A 68 -9.43 -10.86 -13.05
CA ASP A 68 -8.27 -11.70 -13.28
C ASP A 68 -7.73 -12.29 -11.99
N THR A 69 -6.90 -13.34 -12.12
CA THR A 69 -6.15 -13.92 -11.02
C THR A 69 -4.65 -13.76 -11.26
N LEU A 70 -3.99 -13.13 -10.30
CA LEU A 70 -2.54 -12.97 -10.29
C LEU A 70 -1.92 -13.97 -9.32
N GLU A 71 -0.84 -14.63 -9.74
CA GLU A 71 -0.11 -15.56 -8.88
C GLU A 71 0.51 -14.83 -7.68
N ILE A 72 0.41 -15.42 -6.47
CA ILE A 72 1.13 -14.93 -5.29
C ILE A 72 2.49 -15.67 -5.24
N PRO A 73 3.58 -15.03 -5.14
CA PRO A 73 3.98 -13.63 -5.20
C PRO A 73 4.61 -13.30 -6.55
N ILE A 74 3.97 -12.53 -7.36
CA ILE A 74 4.61 -11.96 -8.56
C ILE A 74 5.79 -11.06 -8.16
N THR A 75 5.78 -10.54 -6.92
CA THR A 75 6.73 -9.56 -6.43
C THR A 75 7.96 -10.13 -5.75
N ALA A 76 7.89 -11.30 -5.10
CA ALA A 76 8.97 -11.77 -4.24
C ALA A 76 10.23 -12.30 -4.97
N ASN A 77 10.18 -12.63 -6.26
CA ASN A 77 11.26 -13.39 -6.90
C ASN A 77 11.70 -12.95 -8.30
N LYS A 78 11.12 -11.95 -8.91
CA LYS A 78 11.53 -11.52 -10.24
C LYS A 78 12.15 -10.13 -10.22
N ASN A 79 13.49 -10.12 -10.27
CA ASN A 79 14.31 -8.94 -10.54
C ASN A 79 13.82 -7.72 -9.75
N GLN A 80 14.18 -7.63 -8.48
CA GLN A 80 13.94 -6.41 -7.73
C GLN A 80 14.44 -5.25 -8.58
N SER A 81 13.50 -4.44 -9.07
CA SER A 81 13.84 -3.17 -9.68
C SER A 81 14.77 -2.42 -8.72
N SER A 82 15.76 -1.73 -9.25
CA SER A 82 16.57 -0.81 -8.44
C SER A 82 15.71 0.29 -7.78
N THR A 83 14.48 0.48 -8.30
CA THR A 83 13.50 1.49 -7.87
C THR A 83 12.13 0.85 -7.58
N PRO A 84 12.03 -0.10 -6.61
CA PRO A 84 10.82 -0.90 -6.39
C PRO A 84 9.68 -0.07 -5.82
N PHE A 85 8.43 -0.49 -6.11
CA PHE A 85 7.25 0.11 -5.46
C PHE A 85 7.33 -0.04 -3.94
N ARG A 86 7.67 -1.24 -3.42
CA ARG A 86 7.93 -1.47 -1.99
C ARG A 86 9.33 -2.05 -1.82
N ASN A 87 10.13 -1.40 -0.99
CA ASN A 87 11.48 -1.86 -0.68
C ASN A 87 11.48 -2.60 0.65
N TRP A 88 11.30 -3.92 0.58
CA TRP A 88 11.30 -4.80 1.73
C TRP A 88 12.67 -4.98 2.38
N PRO A 89 12.76 -5.24 3.68
CA PRO A 89 11.69 -5.15 4.67
C PRO A 89 11.28 -3.70 4.93
N LEU A 90 10.00 -3.48 5.27
CA LEU A 90 9.53 -2.16 5.70
C LEU A 90 10.00 -1.89 7.13
N GLN A 91 10.48 -0.66 7.37
CA GLN A 91 10.95 -0.18 8.66
C GLN A 91 10.81 1.34 8.69
N VAL A 92 10.35 1.90 9.80
CA VAL A 92 10.23 3.36 9.96
C VAL A 92 11.56 4.06 9.70
N GLY A 93 11.49 5.15 8.94
CA GLY A 93 12.65 5.94 8.51
C GLY A 93 13.35 5.43 7.24
N LYS A 94 12.97 4.24 6.71
CA LYS A 94 13.53 3.74 5.46
C LYS A 94 13.09 4.61 4.29
N LYS A 95 14.05 4.90 3.39
CA LYS A 95 13.85 5.74 2.19
C LYS A 95 14.38 5.03 0.95
N TRP A 96 13.71 5.26 -0.19
CA TRP A 96 14.16 4.79 -1.50
C TRP A 96 13.53 5.61 -2.61
N LYS A 97 13.94 5.36 -3.86
CA LYS A 97 13.30 5.90 -5.05
C LYS A 97 12.39 4.85 -5.68
N TYR A 98 11.20 5.26 -6.08
CA TYR A 98 10.28 4.49 -6.91
C TYR A 98 10.20 5.09 -8.30
N GLU A 99 10.31 4.24 -9.31
CA GLU A 99 10.11 4.62 -10.70
C GLU A 99 9.29 3.55 -11.40
N SER A 100 8.33 3.98 -12.23
CA SER A 100 7.56 3.10 -13.08
C SER A 100 7.25 3.76 -14.43
N GLU A 101 7.12 2.93 -15.45
CA GLU A 101 6.53 3.29 -16.72
C GLU A 101 5.15 2.65 -16.78
N TRP A 102 4.20 3.33 -17.41
CA TRP A 102 2.83 2.86 -17.52
C TRP A 102 2.23 3.22 -18.87
N GLU A 103 1.22 2.47 -19.28
CA GLU A 103 0.39 2.72 -20.46
C GLU A 103 -1.07 2.50 -20.06
N ASN A 104 -1.95 3.40 -20.47
CA ASN A 104 -3.38 3.26 -20.24
C ASN A 104 -4.07 2.61 -21.47
N ASN A 105 -5.34 2.27 -21.32
CA ASN A 105 -6.14 1.63 -22.36
C ASN A 105 -6.32 2.48 -23.65
N GLU A 106 -5.99 3.77 -23.58
CA GLU A 106 -6.03 4.70 -24.72
C GLU A 106 -4.67 4.85 -25.43
N GLY A 107 -3.66 4.05 -25.03
CA GLY A 107 -2.31 4.11 -25.58
C GLY A 107 -1.48 5.31 -25.12
N THR A 108 -1.93 6.03 -24.07
CA THR A 108 -1.11 7.08 -23.46
C THR A 108 -0.08 6.42 -22.57
N THR A 109 1.19 6.63 -22.85
CA THR A 109 2.30 6.17 -22.02
C THR A 109 2.74 7.24 -21.04
N GLY A 110 3.35 6.84 -19.95
CA GLY A 110 3.85 7.78 -18.95
C GLY A 110 4.92 7.20 -18.04
N LYS A 111 5.48 8.09 -17.23
CA LYS A 111 6.48 7.76 -16.21
C LYS A 111 6.12 8.40 -14.90
N THR A 112 6.32 7.64 -13.83
CA THR A 112 6.22 8.12 -12.44
C THR A 112 7.58 8.01 -11.80
N SER A 113 8.02 9.04 -11.08
CA SER A 113 9.28 9.04 -10.31
C SER A 113 9.03 9.73 -8.98
N GLN A 114 9.17 8.98 -7.88
CA GLN A 114 8.83 9.43 -6.53
C GLN A 114 9.92 9.04 -5.53
N ASP A 115 10.21 9.94 -4.59
CA ASP A 115 10.94 9.62 -3.37
C ASP A 115 9.97 9.04 -2.35
N VAL A 116 10.36 7.96 -1.73
CA VAL A 116 9.51 7.19 -0.80
C VAL A 116 10.12 7.19 0.58
N GLU A 117 9.27 7.34 1.60
CA GLU A 117 9.64 7.23 3.01
C GLU A 117 8.61 6.44 3.80
N VAL A 118 9.07 5.52 4.64
CA VAL A 118 8.24 4.91 5.70
C VAL A 118 8.20 5.87 6.88
N VAL A 119 7.09 6.59 7.00
CA VAL A 119 6.95 7.72 7.94
C VAL A 119 6.74 7.27 9.36
N SER A 120 5.86 6.25 9.56
CA SER A 120 5.46 5.79 10.89
C SER A 120 5.02 4.33 10.87
N PHE A 121 4.92 3.75 12.08
CA PHE A 121 4.17 2.54 12.36
C PHE A 121 3.17 2.89 13.45
N GLU A 122 1.89 2.93 13.11
CA GLU A 122 0.82 3.51 13.91
C GLU A 122 -0.46 2.68 13.85
N GLU A 123 -1.38 2.86 14.79
CA GLU A 123 -2.72 2.30 14.71
C GLU A 123 -3.58 3.17 13.78
N LEU A 124 -4.24 2.52 12.80
CA LEU A 124 -5.23 3.15 11.94
C LEU A 124 -6.57 2.43 12.08
N THR A 125 -7.65 3.20 12.23
CA THR A 125 -9.02 2.72 12.20
C THR A 125 -9.61 2.98 10.82
N VAL A 126 -10.15 1.91 10.21
CA VAL A 126 -10.93 1.94 8.96
C VAL A 126 -12.26 1.21 9.21
N GLU A 127 -13.19 1.18 8.24
CA GLU A 127 -14.48 0.49 8.40
C GLU A 127 -14.30 -1.00 8.75
N ALA A 128 -13.30 -1.67 8.17
CA ALA A 128 -12.97 -3.07 8.46
C ALA A 128 -12.40 -3.32 9.87
N GLY A 129 -12.06 -2.29 10.64
CA GLY A 129 -11.53 -2.40 12.01
C GLY A 129 -10.28 -1.57 12.28
N LYS A 130 -9.56 -1.96 13.34
CA LYS A 130 -8.32 -1.30 13.78
C LYS A 130 -7.10 -2.15 13.51
N PHE A 131 -6.07 -1.56 12.92
CA PHE A 131 -4.87 -2.27 12.50
C PHE A 131 -3.61 -1.44 12.74
N MET A 132 -2.52 -2.11 13.15
CA MET A 132 -1.18 -1.52 13.12
C MET A 132 -0.67 -1.49 11.68
N VAL A 133 -0.23 -0.33 11.20
CA VAL A 133 0.11 -0.08 9.81
C VAL A 133 1.43 0.67 9.64
N PHE A 134 2.16 0.36 8.58
CA PHE A 134 3.22 1.22 8.08
C PHE A 134 2.62 2.29 7.16
N LYS A 135 2.80 3.56 7.54
CA LYS A 135 2.46 4.69 6.68
C LYS A 135 3.65 5.01 5.80
N MET A 136 3.45 4.92 4.50
CA MET A 136 4.45 5.25 3.48
C MET A 136 4.00 6.47 2.70
N LYS A 137 4.89 7.43 2.50
CA LYS A 137 4.67 8.60 1.68
C LYS A 137 5.54 8.54 0.44
N TYR A 138 4.93 8.67 -0.71
CA TYR A 138 5.55 8.79 -2.02
C TYR A 138 5.32 10.22 -2.50
N LYS A 139 6.37 10.93 -2.88
CA LYS A 139 6.27 12.29 -3.42
C LYS A 139 7.20 12.45 -4.60
N GLY A 140 6.67 12.95 -5.71
CA GLY A 140 7.47 13.16 -6.91
C GLY A 140 6.66 13.73 -8.05
N ILE A 141 6.97 13.28 -9.26
CA ILE A 141 6.37 13.77 -10.49
C ILE A 141 5.83 12.63 -11.33
N VAL A 142 4.77 12.93 -12.06
CA VAL A 142 4.25 12.10 -13.14
C VAL A 142 4.33 12.88 -14.45
N THR A 143 4.67 12.17 -15.53
CA THR A 143 4.70 12.71 -16.90
C THR A 143 3.98 11.77 -17.83
N ASN A 144 3.47 12.29 -18.96
CA ASN A 144 2.89 11.42 -19.99
C ASN A 144 3.24 11.87 -21.42
N SER A 145 2.97 10.99 -22.39
CA SER A 145 3.24 11.22 -23.82
C SER A 145 2.40 12.35 -24.45
N ARG A 146 1.37 12.82 -23.76
CA ARG A 146 0.55 13.98 -24.17
C ARG A 146 1.10 15.32 -23.66
N GLY A 147 2.30 15.32 -23.07
CA GLY A 147 2.99 16.54 -22.60
C GLY A 147 2.62 16.95 -21.19
N PHE A 148 1.84 16.16 -20.44
CA PHE A 148 1.55 16.45 -19.04
C PHE A 148 2.79 16.20 -18.17
N LYS A 149 3.00 17.10 -17.22
CA LYS A 149 3.96 16.97 -16.11
C LYS A 149 3.37 17.63 -14.87
N GLY A 150 3.17 16.85 -13.83
CA GLY A 150 2.58 17.30 -12.56
C GLY A 150 3.27 16.73 -11.35
N GLU A 151 3.09 17.38 -10.20
CA GLU A 151 3.42 16.77 -8.91
C GLU A 151 2.42 15.68 -8.58
N MET A 152 2.92 14.65 -7.90
CA MET A 152 2.12 13.52 -7.44
C MET A 152 2.52 13.16 -6.03
N THR A 153 1.54 12.94 -5.18
CA THR A 153 1.72 12.46 -3.82
C THR A 153 0.82 11.26 -3.58
N ASP A 154 1.41 10.16 -3.08
CA ASP A 154 0.66 9.00 -2.60
C ASP A 154 0.97 8.78 -1.13
N ILE A 155 -0.06 8.39 -0.39
CA ILE A 155 0.06 7.94 1.00
C ILE A 155 -0.58 6.56 1.09
N TRP A 156 0.22 5.57 1.47
CA TRP A 156 -0.20 4.19 1.62
C TRP A 156 -0.09 3.77 3.08
N TRP A 157 -1.11 3.09 3.59
CA TRP A 157 -1.10 2.46 4.91
C TRP A 157 -1.15 0.95 4.74
N TYR A 158 -0.01 0.30 4.91
CA TYR A 158 0.15 -1.14 4.78
C TYR A 158 -0.02 -1.83 6.13
N ALA A 159 -0.96 -2.77 6.23
CA ALA A 159 -1.21 -3.59 7.40
C ALA A 159 -0.50 -4.95 7.28
N PRO A 160 0.61 -5.21 7.99
CA PRO A 160 1.33 -6.49 7.90
C PRO A 160 0.47 -7.70 8.24
N LYS A 161 -0.42 -7.56 9.23
CA LYS A 161 -1.35 -8.61 9.64
C LYS A 161 -2.33 -9.03 8.53
N LEU A 162 -2.68 -8.08 7.66
CA LEU A 162 -3.58 -8.30 6.53
C LEU A 162 -2.84 -8.52 5.21
N LYS A 163 -1.51 -8.39 5.19
CA LYS A 163 -0.63 -8.59 4.02
C LYS A 163 -0.92 -7.64 2.85
N THR A 164 -1.67 -6.57 3.10
CA THR A 164 -2.11 -5.60 2.09
C THR A 164 -2.19 -4.19 2.66
N TYR A 165 -2.40 -3.20 1.78
CA TYR A 165 -2.76 -1.85 2.22
C TYR A 165 -4.24 -1.82 2.65
N ILE A 166 -4.53 -0.97 3.63
CA ILE A 166 -5.89 -0.77 4.12
C ILE A 166 -6.43 0.64 3.83
N LYS A 167 -5.54 1.54 3.41
CA LYS A 167 -5.89 2.88 2.95
C LYS A 167 -4.85 3.38 1.95
N HIS A 168 -5.33 4.09 0.95
CA HIS A 168 -4.51 4.80 -0.03
C HIS A 168 -5.14 6.15 -0.32
N ILE A 169 -4.32 7.18 -0.41
CA ILE A 169 -4.69 8.50 -0.90
C ILE A 169 -3.68 8.89 -1.97
N ASN A 170 -4.17 9.24 -3.16
CA ASN A 170 -3.38 9.77 -4.25
C ASN A 170 -3.88 11.17 -4.61
N ASP A 171 -2.96 12.10 -4.73
CA ASP A 171 -3.16 13.44 -5.29
C ASP A 171 -2.21 13.58 -6.50
N ASP A 172 -2.77 13.64 -7.68
CA ASP A 172 -2.05 13.74 -8.95
C ASP A 172 -2.10 15.17 -9.56
N GLY A 173 -2.60 16.14 -8.79
CA GLY A 173 -2.80 17.51 -9.21
C GLY A 173 -4.06 17.77 -10.03
N TYR A 174 -4.76 16.72 -10.48
CA TYR A 174 -6.09 16.82 -11.14
C TYR A 174 -7.23 16.50 -10.19
N GLY A 175 -6.97 15.65 -9.21
CA GLY A 175 -7.97 15.22 -8.26
C GLY A 175 -7.38 14.34 -7.18
N ILE A 176 -8.21 14.03 -6.22
CA ILE A 176 -7.86 13.19 -5.09
C ILE A 176 -8.57 11.84 -5.24
N TYR A 177 -7.79 10.78 -5.33
CA TYR A 177 -8.27 9.41 -5.23
C TYR A 177 -8.08 8.90 -3.81
N THR A 178 -9.11 8.31 -3.23
CA THR A 178 -9.05 7.63 -1.94
C THR A 178 -9.55 6.21 -2.09
N ASN A 179 -8.90 5.28 -1.37
CA ASN A 179 -9.31 3.88 -1.31
C ASN A 179 -9.13 3.40 0.12
N GLU A 180 -10.16 2.79 0.73
CA GLU A 180 -10.16 2.37 2.11
C GLU A 180 -10.80 0.99 2.28
N LEU A 181 -10.17 0.13 3.09
CA LEU A 181 -10.64 -1.22 3.39
C LEU A 181 -11.94 -1.16 4.21
N THR A 182 -13.02 -1.71 3.66
CA THR A 182 -14.33 -1.75 4.30
C THR A 182 -14.68 -3.11 4.88
N ASN A 183 -14.07 -4.19 4.33
CA ASN A 183 -14.29 -5.52 4.87
C ASN A 183 -13.04 -6.40 4.71
N TYR A 184 -12.83 -7.27 5.69
CA TYR A 184 -11.84 -8.32 5.68
C TYR A 184 -12.42 -9.58 6.32
N SER A 185 -12.31 -10.70 5.63
CA SER A 185 -12.72 -12.01 6.14
C SER A 185 -11.65 -13.06 5.92
N LYS A 186 -11.58 -13.99 6.85
CA LYS A 186 -10.83 -15.25 6.73
C LYS A 186 -11.80 -16.41 6.73
N PRO A 187 -11.50 -17.50 6.01
CA PRO A 187 -12.19 -18.77 6.22
C PRO A 187 -11.92 -19.26 7.64
N GLU A 188 -12.92 -19.91 8.23
CA GLU A 188 -12.82 -20.61 9.51
C GLU A 188 -11.90 -21.82 9.45
#